data_a1cf3c12b653a6d464f1c7d97211ab4e
#
_entry.id   a1cf3c12b653a6d464f1c7d97211ab4e
#
_cell.length_a   1.000
_cell.length_b   1.000
_cell.length_c   1.000
_cell.angle_alpha   90.00
_cell.angle_beta   90.00
_cell.angle_gamma   90.00
#
_symmetry.space_group_name_H-M   'P 1'
#
loop_
_entity.id
_entity.type
_entity.pdbx_description
1 polymer ?
#
loop_
_entity_poly.entity_id
_entity_poly.type
_entity_poly.pdbx_seq_one_letter_code
_entity_poly.pdbx_strand_id
1 'polypeptide(L)'
;MNASTLSEVFSYRQKTCDLFDTAGLAEAVHEDGFALIPSVLSPSEVVQAKEALDRLQPFGLDGSSWSELNQHFKCVFNRDRLWLSYADRPGIIELAEALMGSDCHIIGMTAWKSGPGYDGWRVHVDQVFVPVPESVFAVSAALGEDRTFQLPVWICTAHFYLSDIAEDLCPTYIIPGSHKSGRKPDRGEETWNGHSPEPVLCKAGDVLFFRSEIWHSGGKNTTTDGTRYLLQVHYSHRNIAQKFSPWPWQFNPEIIATATERQLRLLGKHPESNYG
;
A
#
# COMPACT_ATOMS: atom_id res chain seq x y z
N MET A 1 -28.19 0.70 13.97
CA MET A 1 -27.54 -0.62 13.84
C MET A 1 -26.51 -0.75 14.94
N ASN A 2 -26.54 -1.85 15.69
CA ASN A 2 -25.77 -2.02 16.93
C ASN A 2 -24.27 -2.20 16.64
N ALA A 3 -23.39 -1.69 17.50
CA ALA A 3 -21.94 -1.83 17.44
C ALA A 3 -21.42 -3.29 17.37
N SER A 4 -22.26 -4.27 17.68
CA SER A 4 -21.94 -5.71 17.56
C SER A 4 -21.91 -6.24 16.12
N THR A 5 -22.54 -5.55 15.17
CA THR A 5 -22.57 -5.98 13.75
C THR A 5 -21.33 -5.54 12.95
N LEU A 6 -20.58 -4.55 13.44
CA LEU A 6 -19.34 -4.12 12.78
C LEU A 6 -18.16 -5.09 13.02
N SER A 7 -18.19 -5.86 14.12
CA SER A 7 -17.13 -6.84 14.42
C SER A 7 -17.27 -8.15 13.62
N GLU A 8 -18.44 -8.45 13.08
CA GLU A 8 -18.67 -9.69 12.32
C GLU A 8 -18.38 -9.54 10.82
N VAL A 9 -18.35 -8.33 10.28
CA VAL A 9 -18.04 -8.09 8.84
C VAL A 9 -16.55 -8.23 8.58
N PHE A 10 -15.68 -8.02 9.55
CA PHE A 10 -14.25 -8.32 9.49
C PHE A 10 -13.93 -9.72 10.04
N SER A 11 -14.66 -10.75 9.59
CA SER A 11 -14.38 -12.14 9.98
C SER A 11 -13.07 -12.68 9.42
N TYR A 12 -12.46 -11.98 8.44
CA TYR A 12 -11.10 -12.23 8.03
C TYR A 12 -10.12 -11.69 9.06
N ARG A 13 -9.94 -12.52 10.12
CA ARG A 13 -8.81 -12.44 11.04
C ARG A 13 -8.38 -11.01 11.37
N GLN A 14 -9.18 -10.31 12.17
CA GLN A 14 -8.58 -9.38 13.12
C GLN A 14 -7.64 -10.17 14.06
N LYS A 15 -6.58 -10.75 13.54
CA LYS A 15 -5.35 -10.80 14.29
C LYS A 15 -4.96 -9.34 14.39
N THR A 16 -5.24 -8.71 15.54
CA THR A 16 -4.56 -7.51 15.96
C THR A 16 -3.09 -7.90 16.06
N CYS A 17 -2.40 -7.84 14.92
CA CYS A 17 -0.97 -8.08 14.90
C CYS A 17 -0.35 -6.86 15.57
N ASP A 18 0.42 -7.08 16.62
CA ASP A 18 1.29 -6.05 17.16
C ASP A 18 2.14 -5.50 15.99
N LEU A 19 2.27 -4.18 15.92
CA LEU A 19 3.11 -3.50 14.91
C LEU A 19 4.52 -4.11 14.82
N PHE A 20 5.03 -4.68 15.89
CA PHE A 20 6.37 -5.28 15.99
C PHE A 20 6.36 -6.81 15.84
N ASP A 21 5.22 -7.45 15.65
CA ASP A 21 5.14 -8.87 15.26
C ASP A 21 5.40 -9.03 13.76
N THR A 22 6.61 -8.74 13.33
CA THR A 22 7.03 -8.82 11.93
C THR A 22 6.77 -10.20 11.31
N ALA A 23 6.94 -11.28 12.08
CA ALA A 23 6.72 -12.64 11.59
C ALA A 23 5.25 -12.93 11.32
N GLY A 24 4.36 -12.59 12.27
CA GLY A 24 2.92 -12.76 12.09
C GLY A 24 2.34 -11.86 11.00
N LEU A 25 2.86 -10.62 10.86
CA LEU A 25 2.50 -9.72 9.77
C LEU A 25 2.94 -10.26 8.42
N ALA A 26 4.17 -10.78 8.31
CA ALA A 26 4.67 -11.39 7.08
C ALA A 26 3.85 -12.64 6.68
N GLU A 27 3.48 -13.48 7.64
CA GLU A 27 2.60 -14.63 7.41
C GLU A 27 1.25 -14.18 6.85
N ALA A 28 0.62 -13.16 7.43
CA ALA A 28 -0.65 -12.62 6.93
C ALA A 28 -0.54 -12.10 5.48
N VAL A 29 0.56 -11.40 5.16
CA VAL A 29 0.81 -10.92 3.78
C VAL A 29 1.06 -12.08 2.81
N HIS A 30 1.68 -13.18 3.25
CA HIS A 30 1.85 -14.37 2.41
C HIS A 30 0.53 -15.10 2.17
N GLU A 31 -0.29 -15.29 3.23
CA GLU A 31 -1.51 -16.09 3.16
C GLU A 31 -2.70 -15.34 2.57
N ASP A 32 -2.97 -14.14 3.07
CA ASP A 32 -4.14 -13.37 2.71
C ASP A 32 -3.85 -12.29 1.64
N GLY A 33 -2.56 -11.95 1.44
CA GLY A 33 -2.08 -10.93 0.53
C GLY A 33 -1.99 -9.54 1.17
N PHE A 34 -2.42 -9.38 2.43
CA PHE A 34 -2.42 -8.10 3.15
C PHE A 34 -2.41 -8.27 4.67
N ALA A 35 -2.10 -7.18 5.37
CA ALA A 35 -2.27 -7.02 6.81
C ALA A 35 -2.78 -5.62 7.12
N LEU A 36 -3.73 -5.49 8.06
CA LEU A 36 -4.16 -4.21 8.62
C LEU A 36 -3.48 -4.03 9.99
N ILE A 37 -2.70 -2.97 10.12
CA ILE A 37 -1.85 -2.69 11.28
C ILE A 37 -2.40 -1.46 11.99
N PRO A 38 -2.94 -1.59 13.20
CA PRO A 38 -3.59 -0.49 13.89
C PRO A 38 -2.56 0.45 14.54
N SER A 39 -2.92 1.72 14.65
CA SER A 39 -2.24 2.74 15.46
C SER A 39 -0.73 2.91 15.16
N VAL A 40 -0.36 2.82 13.89
CA VAL A 40 1.04 3.04 13.43
C VAL A 40 1.45 4.51 13.59
N LEU A 41 0.50 5.43 13.39
CA LEU A 41 0.72 6.86 13.59
C LEU A 41 -0.05 7.35 14.81
N SER A 42 0.55 8.25 15.55
CA SER A 42 -0.12 8.99 16.61
C SER A 42 -1.10 10.03 16.02
N PRO A 43 -2.11 10.48 16.79
CA PRO A 43 -3.01 11.53 16.33
C PRO A 43 -2.30 12.82 15.91
N SER A 44 -1.20 13.19 16.57
CA SER A 44 -0.41 14.37 16.22
C SER A 44 0.31 14.21 14.88
N GLU A 45 0.85 13.02 14.57
CA GLU A 45 1.47 12.73 13.28
C GLU A 45 0.44 12.75 12.14
N VAL A 46 -0.78 12.24 12.39
CA VAL A 46 -1.89 12.32 11.43
C VAL A 46 -2.24 13.77 11.11
N VAL A 47 -2.37 14.63 12.12
CA VAL A 47 -2.65 16.06 11.91
C VAL A 47 -1.53 16.71 11.11
N GLN A 48 -0.26 16.49 11.49
CA GLN A 48 0.89 17.04 10.80
C GLN A 48 0.95 16.61 9.32
N ALA A 49 0.65 15.34 9.03
CA ALA A 49 0.63 14.84 7.67
C ALA A 49 -0.48 15.47 6.83
N LYS A 50 -1.69 15.61 7.37
CA LYS A 50 -2.81 16.29 6.68
C LYS A 50 -2.48 17.74 6.37
N GLU A 51 -1.97 18.49 7.33
CA GLU A 51 -1.56 19.87 7.13
C GLU A 51 -0.43 20.00 6.10
N ALA A 52 0.51 19.04 6.09
CA ALA A 52 1.56 19.01 5.09
C ALA A 52 1.01 18.76 3.68
N LEU A 53 0.03 17.84 3.53
CA LEU A 53 -0.64 17.60 2.25
C LEU A 53 -1.46 18.80 1.79
N ASP A 54 -2.12 19.51 2.71
CA ASP A 54 -2.93 20.70 2.37
C ASP A 54 -2.06 21.86 1.83
N ARG A 55 -0.78 21.90 2.21
CA ARG A 55 0.17 22.88 1.68
C ARG A 55 0.74 22.51 0.31
N LEU A 56 0.63 21.24 -0.10
CA LEU A 56 1.16 20.79 -1.40
C LEU A 56 0.20 21.13 -2.53
N GLN A 57 0.78 21.49 -3.67
CA GLN A 57 0.02 21.56 -4.91
C GLN A 57 -0.14 20.14 -5.48
N PRO A 58 -1.35 19.76 -5.90
CA PRO A 58 -1.57 18.51 -6.62
C PRO A 58 -0.71 18.48 -7.87
N PHE A 59 -0.18 17.31 -8.20
CA PHE A 59 0.72 17.17 -9.32
C PHE A 59 0.22 16.07 -10.26
N GLY A 60 -0.36 16.46 -11.37
CA GLY A 60 -0.59 15.59 -12.51
C GLY A 60 0.60 15.70 -13.44
N LEU A 61 1.26 14.59 -13.78
CA LEU A 61 2.43 14.59 -14.66
C LEU A 61 2.09 14.79 -16.12
N ASP A 62 0.86 14.51 -16.48
CA ASP A 62 0.34 14.53 -17.84
C ASP A 62 -1.00 15.27 -17.95
N GLY A 63 -1.43 15.92 -16.88
CA GLY A 63 -2.72 16.61 -16.82
C GLY A 63 -3.95 15.68 -16.86
N SER A 64 -3.76 14.37 -16.93
CA SER A 64 -4.84 13.42 -17.22
C SER A 64 -5.34 12.61 -16.02
N SER A 65 -4.63 12.59 -14.89
CA SER A 65 -4.96 11.72 -13.75
C SER A 65 -5.46 12.44 -12.50
N TRP A 66 -5.86 13.69 -12.63
CA TRP A 66 -6.21 14.55 -11.53
C TRP A 66 -7.56 15.21 -11.75
N SER A 67 -8.40 15.20 -10.75
CA SER A 67 -9.62 15.97 -10.70
C SER A 67 -9.71 16.71 -9.37
N GLU A 68 -10.54 17.74 -9.29
CA GLU A 68 -10.82 18.43 -8.02
C GLU A 68 -11.36 17.47 -6.95
N LEU A 69 -12.09 16.44 -7.38
CA LEU A 69 -12.67 15.43 -6.50
C LEU A 69 -11.67 14.38 -6.02
N ASN A 70 -10.56 14.16 -6.75
CA ASN A 70 -9.56 13.16 -6.41
C ASN A 70 -8.17 13.66 -6.78
N GLN A 71 -7.57 14.41 -5.88
CA GLN A 71 -6.27 15.02 -6.05
C GLN A 71 -5.16 14.00 -5.80
N HIS A 72 -4.20 13.90 -6.72
CA HIS A 72 -3.05 13.03 -6.63
C HIS A 72 -1.75 13.80 -6.44
N PHE A 73 -0.94 13.41 -5.48
CA PHE A 73 0.34 14.02 -5.15
C PHE A 73 1.44 12.98 -5.37
N LYS A 74 2.22 13.14 -6.42
CA LYS A 74 3.32 12.21 -6.74
C LYS A 74 4.63 12.65 -6.11
N CYS A 75 5.49 11.68 -5.77
CA CYS A 75 6.84 11.89 -5.25
C CYS A 75 6.89 12.85 -4.06
N VAL A 76 5.98 12.66 -3.11
CA VAL A 76 5.86 13.54 -1.93
C VAL A 76 7.15 13.58 -1.13
N PHE A 77 7.92 12.48 -1.07
CA PHE A 77 9.22 12.41 -0.40
C PHE A 77 10.22 13.47 -0.89
N ASN A 78 10.06 13.95 -2.12
CA ASN A 78 10.95 14.95 -2.73
C ASN A 78 10.46 16.39 -2.54
N ARG A 79 9.34 16.57 -1.83
CA ARG A 79 8.70 17.89 -1.62
C ARG A 79 8.82 18.42 -0.21
N ASP A 80 8.91 17.52 0.78
CA ASP A 80 9.13 17.85 2.18
C ASP A 80 9.83 16.68 2.88
N ARG A 81 10.85 17.01 3.72
CA ARG A 81 11.59 16.02 4.51
C ARG A 81 10.71 15.18 5.45
N LEU A 82 9.55 15.72 5.86
CA LEU A 82 8.58 15.00 6.68
C LEU A 82 8.29 13.61 6.11
N TRP A 83 8.13 13.53 4.79
CA TRP A 83 7.70 12.30 4.14
C TRP A 83 8.73 11.17 4.18
N LEU A 84 10.02 11.49 4.35
CA LEU A 84 11.05 10.45 4.50
C LEU A 84 10.82 9.57 5.73
N SER A 85 10.27 10.13 6.81
CA SER A 85 9.97 9.38 8.04
C SER A 85 8.85 8.35 7.88
N TYR A 86 8.07 8.44 6.83
CA TYR A 86 7.06 7.43 6.47
C TYR A 86 7.66 6.31 5.61
N ALA A 87 8.73 6.60 4.85
CA ALA A 87 9.41 5.59 4.06
C ALA A 87 10.17 4.57 4.92
N ASP A 88 10.70 5.00 6.07
CA ASP A 88 11.39 4.13 7.03
C ASP A 88 10.64 4.00 8.37
N ARG A 89 9.31 4.08 8.33
CA ARG A 89 8.47 3.99 9.52
C ARG A 89 8.73 2.69 10.28
N PRO A 90 9.12 2.76 11.59
CA PRO A 90 9.35 1.57 12.41
C PRO A 90 8.16 0.60 12.41
N GLY A 91 8.43 -0.69 12.34
CA GLY A 91 7.45 -1.77 12.18
C GLY A 91 7.06 -2.00 10.72
N ILE A 92 6.83 -0.94 9.93
CA ILE A 92 6.46 -1.05 8.50
C ILE A 92 7.70 -1.37 7.65
N ILE A 93 8.81 -0.69 7.90
CA ILE A 93 10.04 -0.96 7.13
C ILE A 93 10.62 -2.33 7.44
N GLU A 94 10.57 -2.79 8.70
CA GLU A 94 11.01 -4.13 9.09
C GLU A 94 10.15 -5.22 8.41
N LEU A 95 8.84 -5.00 8.26
CA LEU A 95 7.97 -5.89 7.50
C LEU A 95 8.35 -5.91 6.01
N ALA A 96 8.59 -4.74 5.42
CA ALA A 96 9.03 -4.65 4.03
C ALA A 96 10.38 -5.37 3.80
N GLU A 97 11.35 -5.18 4.71
CA GLU A 97 12.65 -5.86 4.68
C GLU A 97 12.52 -7.38 4.87
N ALA A 98 11.64 -7.85 5.74
CA ALA A 98 11.38 -9.29 5.93
C ALA A 98 10.80 -9.96 4.70
N LEU A 99 9.96 -9.26 3.94
CA LEU A 99 9.28 -9.79 2.75
C LEU A 99 10.14 -9.70 1.48
N MET A 100 10.92 -8.63 1.32
CA MET A 100 11.60 -8.30 0.05
C MET A 100 13.12 -8.22 0.15
N GLY A 101 13.69 -8.45 1.34
CA GLY A 101 15.12 -8.36 1.61
C GLY A 101 15.54 -7.05 2.26
N SER A 102 16.60 -7.11 3.08
CA SER A 102 17.12 -5.98 3.86
C SER A 102 17.63 -4.81 3.01
N ASP A 103 17.79 -5.02 1.71
CA ASP A 103 18.19 -4.02 0.72
C ASP A 103 17.03 -3.57 -0.20
N CYS A 104 15.78 -3.85 0.19
CA CYS A 104 14.61 -3.33 -0.50
C CYS A 104 14.63 -1.79 -0.59
N HIS A 105 13.91 -1.25 -1.56
CA HIS A 105 13.81 0.20 -1.78
C HIS A 105 12.38 0.62 -2.11
N ILE A 106 12.11 1.91 -2.21
CA ILE A 106 10.82 2.42 -2.67
C ILE A 106 10.86 2.67 -4.18
N ILE A 107 9.76 2.36 -4.87
CA ILE A 107 9.55 2.69 -6.29
C ILE A 107 8.62 3.87 -6.49
N GLY A 108 8.00 4.33 -5.43
CA GLY A 108 7.13 5.50 -5.42
C GLY A 108 6.66 5.85 -4.02
N MET A 109 6.26 7.10 -3.86
CA MET A 109 5.58 7.58 -2.66
C MET A 109 4.61 8.66 -3.09
N THR A 110 3.33 8.38 -2.89
CA THR A 110 2.24 9.22 -3.39
C THR A 110 1.23 9.51 -2.30
N ALA A 111 0.41 10.51 -2.50
CA ALA A 111 -0.73 10.76 -1.62
C ALA A 111 -1.98 11.12 -2.42
N TRP A 112 -3.13 10.93 -1.80
CA TRP A 112 -4.42 11.21 -2.37
C TRP A 112 -5.29 12.00 -1.42
N LYS A 113 -6.05 12.94 -1.98
CA LYS A 113 -7.19 13.60 -1.31
C LYS A 113 -8.42 13.34 -2.16
N SER A 114 -9.38 12.57 -1.60
CA SER A 114 -10.61 12.21 -2.32
C SER A 114 -11.81 12.85 -1.61
N GLY A 115 -12.41 13.84 -2.25
CA GLY A 115 -13.54 14.63 -1.71
C GLY A 115 -14.90 14.05 -2.07
N PRO A 116 -15.98 14.67 -1.58
CA PRO A 116 -17.36 14.29 -1.85
C PRO A 116 -17.65 14.17 -3.35
N GLY A 117 -18.38 13.13 -3.73
CA GLY A 117 -18.73 12.86 -5.13
C GLY A 117 -17.65 12.10 -5.93
N TYR A 118 -16.54 11.72 -5.32
CA TYR A 118 -15.59 10.83 -5.97
C TYR A 118 -16.21 9.43 -6.16
N ASP A 119 -16.20 8.94 -7.41
CA ASP A 119 -16.92 7.71 -7.82
C ASP A 119 -16.16 6.42 -7.53
N GLY A 120 -14.96 6.51 -6.93
CA GLY A 120 -14.13 5.35 -6.65
C GLY A 120 -13.33 4.86 -7.87
N TRP A 121 -12.77 3.68 -7.75
CA TRP A 121 -11.97 3.04 -8.80
C TRP A 121 -12.29 1.56 -8.89
N ARG A 122 -12.34 1.03 -10.11
CA ARG A 122 -12.65 -0.40 -10.38
C ARG A 122 -11.62 -1.35 -9.79
N VAL A 123 -11.97 -2.63 -9.69
CA VAL A 123 -11.06 -3.71 -9.30
C VAL A 123 -9.87 -3.78 -10.26
N HIS A 124 -8.68 -3.82 -9.69
CA HIS A 124 -7.41 -3.85 -10.41
C HIS A 124 -6.30 -4.46 -9.53
N VAL A 125 -5.13 -4.57 -10.07
CA VAL A 125 -3.86 -4.77 -9.36
C VAL A 125 -2.95 -3.59 -9.67
N ASP A 126 -2.12 -3.20 -8.72
CA ASP A 126 -1.12 -2.16 -8.97
C ASP A 126 -0.06 -2.67 -9.95
N GLN A 127 0.50 -3.85 -9.65
CA GLN A 127 1.53 -4.46 -10.48
C GLN A 127 1.49 -5.99 -10.36
N VAL A 128 1.63 -6.67 -11.48
CA VAL A 128 2.00 -8.09 -11.55
C VAL A 128 3.38 -8.14 -12.20
N PHE A 129 4.41 -8.33 -11.37
CA PHE A 129 5.78 -8.32 -11.88
C PHE A 129 6.12 -9.59 -12.66
N VAL A 130 5.77 -10.74 -12.09
CA VAL A 130 5.93 -12.03 -12.75
C VAL A 130 4.57 -12.73 -12.75
N PRO A 131 3.91 -12.85 -13.89
CA PRO A 131 2.69 -13.66 -13.98
C PRO A 131 3.01 -15.12 -13.64
N VAL A 132 2.25 -15.70 -12.73
CA VAL A 132 2.41 -17.12 -12.34
C VAL A 132 1.14 -17.86 -12.73
N PRO A 133 1.24 -18.94 -13.52
CA PRO A 133 0.08 -19.73 -13.87
C PRO A 133 -0.63 -20.29 -12.64
N GLU A 134 -1.95 -20.21 -12.60
CA GLU A 134 -2.78 -20.73 -11.50
C GLU A 134 -2.51 -22.21 -11.22
N SER A 135 -2.15 -22.98 -12.24
CA SER A 135 -1.76 -24.38 -12.11
C SER A 135 -0.59 -24.62 -11.14
N VAL A 136 0.27 -23.63 -10.91
CA VAL A 136 1.37 -23.76 -9.94
C VAL A 136 0.82 -23.89 -8.52
N PHE A 137 -0.24 -23.16 -8.19
CA PHE A 137 -0.90 -23.26 -6.88
C PHE A 137 -1.65 -24.58 -6.71
N ALA A 138 -2.27 -25.08 -7.77
CA ALA A 138 -2.95 -26.39 -7.76
C ALA A 138 -1.94 -27.53 -7.51
N VAL A 139 -0.74 -27.45 -8.07
CA VAL A 139 0.34 -28.42 -7.81
C VAL A 139 0.81 -28.34 -6.36
N SER A 140 0.96 -27.15 -5.80
CA SER A 140 1.33 -26.96 -4.38
C SER A 140 0.31 -27.60 -3.45
N ALA A 141 -0.99 -27.35 -3.67
CA ALA A 141 -2.06 -27.97 -2.90
C ALA A 141 -2.08 -29.52 -3.00
N ALA A 142 -1.73 -30.06 -4.16
CA ALA A 142 -1.68 -31.51 -4.38
C ALA A 142 -0.46 -32.19 -3.75
N LEU A 143 0.62 -31.45 -3.45
CA LEU A 143 1.84 -31.98 -2.85
C LEU A 143 1.78 -32.08 -1.31
N GLY A 144 0.71 -31.59 -0.67
CA GLY A 144 0.48 -31.62 0.77
C GLY A 144 1.13 -30.45 1.53
N GLU A 145 0.73 -30.30 2.80
CA GLU A 145 1.05 -29.15 3.64
C GLU A 145 2.56 -28.91 3.88
N ASP A 146 3.39 -29.93 3.79
CA ASP A 146 4.84 -29.83 4.02
C ASP A 146 5.63 -29.20 2.87
N ARG A 147 4.99 -28.85 1.75
CA ARG A 147 5.60 -28.27 0.56
C ARG A 147 4.84 -27.05 0.06
N THR A 148 4.62 -26.09 0.93
CA THR A 148 4.03 -24.82 0.54
C THR A 148 5.01 -24.04 -0.34
N PHE A 149 4.65 -23.88 -1.61
CA PHE A 149 5.33 -22.97 -2.50
C PHE A 149 4.86 -21.55 -2.18
N GLN A 150 5.71 -20.76 -1.54
CA GLN A 150 5.44 -19.35 -1.33
C GLN A 150 5.92 -18.55 -2.54
N LEU A 151 5.01 -17.80 -3.15
CA LEU A 151 5.41 -16.84 -4.17
C LEU A 151 6.26 -15.74 -3.54
N PRO A 152 7.41 -15.42 -4.14
CA PRO A 152 8.21 -14.29 -3.68
C PRO A 152 7.38 -12.99 -3.72
N VAL A 153 7.61 -12.14 -2.75
CA VAL A 153 7.02 -10.81 -2.70
C VAL A 153 7.96 -9.84 -3.41
N TRP A 154 7.49 -9.26 -4.51
CA TRP A 154 8.29 -8.33 -5.30
C TRP A 154 8.00 -6.88 -4.97
N ILE A 155 6.74 -6.55 -4.73
CA ILE A 155 6.26 -5.20 -4.47
C ILE A 155 5.16 -5.25 -3.43
N CYS A 156 5.25 -4.37 -2.44
CA CYS A 156 4.18 -4.11 -1.48
C CYS A 156 3.88 -2.62 -1.38
N THR A 157 2.64 -2.33 -1.05
CA THR A 157 2.20 -0.95 -0.79
C THR A 157 1.75 -0.82 0.65
N ALA A 158 2.22 0.21 1.34
CA ALA A 158 1.70 0.63 2.63
C ALA A 158 0.76 1.83 2.44
N HIS A 159 -0.51 1.67 2.75
CA HIS A 159 -1.51 2.72 2.80
C HIS A 159 -1.60 3.25 4.22
N PHE A 160 -1.05 4.42 4.49
CA PHE A 160 -1.22 5.15 5.74
C PHE A 160 -2.51 5.94 5.66
N TYR A 161 -3.52 5.53 6.42
CA TYR A 161 -4.79 6.23 6.48
C TYR A 161 -4.68 7.44 7.40
N LEU A 162 -4.93 8.62 6.85
CA LEU A 162 -4.90 9.88 7.59
C LEU A 162 -6.32 10.40 7.92
N SER A 163 -7.33 9.63 7.58
CA SER A 163 -8.73 9.85 7.91
C SER A 163 -9.32 8.57 8.49
N ASP A 164 -10.31 8.67 9.38
CA ASP A 164 -11.15 7.54 9.75
C ASP A 164 -11.92 7.08 8.52
N ILE A 165 -11.84 5.79 8.19
CA ILE A 165 -12.49 5.22 7.02
C ILE A 165 -13.74 4.46 7.43
N ALA A 166 -14.88 4.91 6.93
CA ALA A 166 -16.17 4.27 6.99
C ALA A 166 -16.63 3.88 5.57
N GLU A 167 -17.75 3.17 5.46
CA GLU A 167 -18.26 2.67 4.16
C GLU A 167 -18.53 3.79 3.14
N ASP A 168 -18.85 4.99 3.61
CA ASP A 168 -19.18 6.16 2.80
C ASP A 168 -17.98 7.05 2.45
N LEU A 169 -16.80 6.80 3.06
CA LEU A 169 -15.60 7.63 2.88
C LEU A 169 -14.49 6.87 2.14
N CYS A 170 -14.73 6.53 0.89
CA CYS A 170 -13.72 5.93 -0.02
C CYS A 170 -12.95 4.74 0.59
N PRO A 171 -13.55 3.71 1.17
CA PRO A 171 -12.80 2.58 1.67
C PRO A 171 -11.98 1.93 0.53
N THR A 172 -10.80 1.43 0.85
CA THR A 172 -10.14 0.47 -0.03
C THR A 172 -10.87 -0.86 0.11
N TYR A 173 -11.26 -1.47 -1.01
CA TYR A 173 -11.79 -2.82 -1.02
C TYR A 173 -10.68 -3.78 -1.42
N ILE A 174 -10.58 -4.91 -0.73
CA ILE A 174 -9.62 -5.97 -1.01
C ILE A 174 -10.38 -7.28 -1.26
N ILE A 175 -9.92 -8.06 -2.22
CA ILE A 175 -10.38 -9.44 -2.43
C ILE A 175 -9.33 -10.37 -1.82
N PRO A 176 -9.58 -10.93 -0.62
CA PRO A 176 -8.60 -11.74 0.10
C PRO A 176 -8.09 -12.92 -0.72
N GLY A 177 -6.79 -13.21 -0.64
CA GLY A 177 -6.16 -14.33 -1.33
C GLY A 177 -6.00 -14.17 -2.85
N SER A 178 -6.55 -13.12 -3.47
CA SER A 178 -6.55 -12.93 -4.93
C SER A 178 -5.16 -12.75 -5.55
N HIS A 179 -4.14 -12.41 -4.76
CA HIS A 179 -2.74 -12.39 -5.19
C HIS A 179 -2.27 -13.78 -5.68
N LYS A 180 -2.91 -14.87 -5.22
CA LYS A 180 -2.66 -16.25 -5.66
C LYS A 180 -3.19 -16.51 -7.08
N SER A 181 -3.93 -15.58 -7.69
CA SER A 181 -4.37 -15.70 -9.10
C SER A 181 -3.21 -15.66 -10.09
N GLY A 182 -2.09 -15.03 -9.72
CA GLY A 182 -0.93 -14.84 -10.60
C GLY A 182 -1.20 -13.96 -11.82
N ARG A 183 -2.36 -13.29 -11.89
CA ARG A 183 -2.82 -12.48 -13.03
C ARG A 183 -3.58 -11.23 -12.60
N LYS A 184 -3.84 -10.39 -13.55
CA LYS A 184 -4.79 -9.27 -13.37
C LYS A 184 -6.23 -9.78 -13.45
N PRO A 185 -7.21 -9.11 -12.79
CA PRO A 185 -8.62 -9.40 -13.00
C PRO A 185 -9.01 -9.11 -14.46
N ASP A 186 -9.91 -9.92 -15.00
CA ASP A 186 -10.53 -9.65 -16.28
C ASP A 186 -11.49 -8.44 -16.17
N ARG A 187 -11.89 -7.89 -17.30
CA ARG A 187 -12.81 -6.74 -17.30
C ARG A 187 -14.17 -7.13 -16.67
N GLY A 188 -14.49 -6.52 -15.54
CA GLY A 188 -15.73 -6.77 -14.80
C GLY A 188 -15.66 -7.97 -13.86
N GLU A 189 -14.50 -8.57 -13.72
CA GLU A 189 -14.26 -9.61 -12.71
C GLU A 189 -14.05 -8.94 -11.35
N GLU A 190 -14.95 -9.23 -10.42
CA GLU A 190 -15.00 -8.62 -9.09
C GLU A 190 -14.93 -9.66 -7.96
N THR A 191 -14.67 -10.92 -8.28
CA THR A 191 -14.56 -12.00 -7.29
C THR A 191 -13.41 -12.92 -7.62
N TRP A 192 -12.79 -13.49 -6.58
CA TRP A 192 -11.74 -14.48 -6.71
C TRP A 192 -12.04 -15.68 -5.81
N ASN A 193 -12.11 -16.88 -6.38
CA ASN A 193 -12.28 -18.13 -5.65
C ASN A 193 -13.41 -18.08 -4.59
N GLY A 194 -14.53 -17.42 -4.93
CA GLY A 194 -15.68 -17.22 -4.04
C GLY A 194 -15.57 -16.03 -3.07
N HIS A 195 -14.44 -15.35 -3.02
CA HIS A 195 -14.27 -14.13 -2.24
C HIS A 195 -14.73 -12.91 -3.04
N SER A 196 -15.48 -12.03 -2.39
CA SER A 196 -15.91 -10.73 -2.90
C SER A 196 -15.05 -9.61 -2.33
N PRO A 197 -15.09 -8.39 -2.90
CA PRO A 197 -14.42 -7.22 -2.33
C PRO A 197 -14.91 -6.93 -0.92
N GLU A 198 -14.01 -6.84 0.04
CA GLU A 198 -14.27 -6.48 1.43
C GLU A 198 -13.74 -5.08 1.73
N PRO A 199 -14.55 -4.18 2.33
CA PRO A 199 -14.10 -2.85 2.67
C PRO A 199 -13.10 -2.87 3.82
N VAL A 200 -11.99 -2.17 3.68
CA VAL A 200 -11.05 -1.90 4.76
C VAL A 200 -11.54 -0.69 5.55
N LEU A 201 -12.22 -0.95 6.67
CA LEU A 201 -12.68 0.08 7.59
C LEU A 201 -11.64 0.21 8.71
N CYS A 202 -11.14 1.43 8.95
CA CYS A 202 -10.02 1.64 9.84
C CYS A 202 -10.01 3.06 10.42
N LYS A 203 -9.13 3.30 11.37
CA LYS A 203 -8.93 4.60 11.99
C LYS A 203 -7.78 5.36 11.35
N ALA A 204 -7.82 6.68 11.47
CA ALA A 204 -6.68 7.52 11.15
C ALA A 204 -5.47 7.10 11.99
N GLY A 205 -4.34 6.85 11.31
CA GLY A 205 -3.14 6.29 11.93
C GLY A 205 -2.92 4.80 11.68
N ASP A 206 -3.94 4.07 11.20
CA ASP A 206 -3.78 2.68 10.80
C ASP A 206 -3.08 2.57 9.44
N VAL A 207 -2.46 1.42 9.19
CA VAL A 207 -1.79 1.11 7.93
C VAL A 207 -2.30 -0.20 7.36
N LEU A 208 -2.74 -0.17 6.12
CA LEU A 208 -2.96 -1.37 5.32
C LEU A 208 -1.67 -1.65 4.53
N PHE A 209 -1.04 -2.78 4.82
CA PHE A 209 0.13 -3.25 4.08
C PHE A 209 -0.28 -4.43 3.20
N PHE A 210 -0.05 -4.34 1.89
CA PHE A 210 -0.54 -5.36 0.96
C PHE A 210 0.39 -5.57 -0.23
N ARG A 211 0.32 -6.76 -0.83
CA ARG A 211 1.04 -7.11 -2.06
C ARG A 211 0.41 -6.40 -3.26
N SER A 212 1.25 -5.91 -4.16
CA SER A 212 0.77 -5.21 -5.37
C SER A 212 -0.07 -6.08 -6.31
N GLU A 213 0.03 -7.40 -6.20
CA GLU A 213 -0.73 -8.36 -7.01
C GLU A 213 -2.14 -8.64 -6.48
N ILE A 214 -2.47 -8.19 -5.27
CA ILE A 214 -3.82 -8.39 -4.72
C ILE A 214 -4.84 -7.58 -5.51
N TRP A 215 -5.98 -8.16 -5.78
CA TRP A 215 -7.08 -7.47 -6.44
C TRP A 215 -7.74 -6.54 -5.44
N HIS A 216 -7.80 -5.28 -5.79
CA HIS A 216 -8.38 -4.24 -4.93
C HIS A 216 -9.05 -3.15 -5.72
N SER A 217 -9.85 -2.34 -5.05
CA SER A 217 -10.54 -1.20 -5.65
C SER A 217 -10.66 -0.03 -4.66
N GLY A 218 -10.98 1.14 -5.17
CA GLY A 218 -11.31 2.30 -4.35
C GLY A 218 -12.81 2.49 -4.25
N GLY A 219 -13.34 2.64 -3.04
CA GLY A 219 -14.74 2.97 -2.80
C GLY A 219 -15.09 4.40 -3.17
N LYS A 220 -16.39 4.68 -3.24
CA LYS A 220 -16.94 6.02 -3.49
C LYS A 220 -16.86 6.88 -2.23
N ASN A 221 -16.79 8.19 -2.42
CA ASN A 221 -17.07 9.15 -1.37
C ASN A 221 -18.51 9.64 -1.50
N THR A 222 -19.39 9.14 -0.66
CA THR A 222 -20.80 9.51 -0.63
C THR A 222 -21.14 10.46 0.53
N THR A 223 -20.12 10.90 1.27
CA THR A 223 -20.29 11.91 2.32
C THR A 223 -20.61 13.28 1.71
N THR A 224 -21.17 14.18 2.52
CA THR A 224 -21.49 15.55 2.10
C THR A 224 -20.29 16.50 2.13
N ASP A 225 -19.32 16.24 3.04
CA ASP A 225 -18.22 17.15 3.36
C ASP A 225 -16.91 16.42 3.75
N GLY A 226 -16.95 15.09 3.87
CA GLY A 226 -15.78 14.29 4.26
C GLY A 226 -14.73 14.21 3.16
N THR A 227 -13.45 14.33 3.53
CA THR A 227 -12.33 14.11 2.62
C THR A 227 -11.46 12.98 3.15
N ARG A 228 -11.21 11.96 2.30
CA ARG A 228 -10.22 10.94 2.59
C ARG A 228 -8.82 11.48 2.28
N TYR A 229 -7.93 11.40 3.25
CA TYR A 229 -6.49 11.61 3.10
C TYR A 229 -5.78 10.27 3.20
N LEU A 230 -4.96 9.95 2.21
CA LEU A 230 -4.24 8.69 2.12
C LEU A 230 -2.81 8.96 1.64
N LEU A 231 -1.82 8.43 2.37
CA LEU A 231 -0.43 8.39 1.93
C LEU A 231 -0.08 6.95 1.53
N GLN A 232 0.64 6.78 0.44
CA GLN A 232 1.07 5.49 -0.06
C GLN A 232 2.59 5.44 -0.19
N VAL A 233 3.20 4.39 0.36
CA VAL A 233 4.62 4.06 0.15
C VAL A 233 4.69 2.73 -0.58
N HIS A 234 5.30 2.72 -1.76
CA HIS A 234 5.44 1.53 -2.60
C HIS A 234 6.86 0.97 -2.43
N TYR A 235 6.98 -0.11 -1.66
CA TYR A 235 8.23 -0.83 -1.45
C TYR A 235 8.43 -1.90 -2.53
N SER A 236 9.67 -2.17 -2.88
CA SER A 236 9.98 -3.24 -3.82
C SER A 236 11.31 -3.92 -3.52
N HIS A 237 11.45 -5.15 -4.02
CA HIS A 237 12.72 -5.83 -4.10
C HIS A 237 13.72 -4.99 -4.92
N ARG A 238 14.98 -4.97 -4.52
CA ARG A 238 16.04 -4.12 -5.12
C ARG A 238 16.18 -4.28 -6.64
N ASN A 239 15.82 -5.44 -7.20
CA ASN A 239 15.93 -5.70 -8.64
C ASN A 239 14.81 -5.03 -9.47
N ILE A 240 13.85 -4.39 -8.85
CA ILE A 240 12.80 -3.64 -9.53
C ILE A 240 13.27 -2.22 -9.77
N ALA A 241 13.23 -1.77 -11.00
CA ALA A 241 13.68 -0.42 -11.35
C ALA A 241 12.78 0.66 -10.72
N GLN A 242 13.40 1.66 -10.09
CA GLN A 242 12.71 2.86 -9.64
C GLN A 242 12.30 3.71 -10.85
N LYS A 243 11.04 4.14 -10.86
CA LYS A 243 10.48 4.98 -11.93
C LYS A 243 9.86 6.23 -11.36
N PHE A 244 10.72 7.10 -10.83
CA PHE A 244 10.25 8.40 -10.39
C PHE A 244 9.95 9.30 -11.60
N SER A 245 9.02 10.20 -11.41
CA SER A 245 8.53 11.08 -12.46
C SER A 245 8.68 12.53 -12.03
N PRO A 246 8.97 13.49 -12.91
CA PRO A 246 9.22 13.33 -14.35
C PRO A 246 10.62 12.77 -14.68
N TRP A 247 10.79 12.29 -15.92
CA TRP A 247 12.11 11.92 -16.44
C TRP A 247 12.77 13.09 -17.20
N PRO A 248 14.06 13.43 -16.99
CA PRO A 248 15.00 12.83 -16.04
C PRO A 248 14.67 13.23 -14.59
N TRP A 249 14.79 12.25 -13.69
CA TRP A 249 14.52 12.46 -12.28
C TRP A 249 15.68 13.20 -11.59
N GLN A 250 15.33 14.10 -10.68
CA GLN A 250 16.29 14.79 -9.82
C GLN A 250 15.78 14.81 -8.38
N PHE A 251 16.60 14.33 -7.46
CA PHE A 251 16.35 14.48 -6.04
C PHE A 251 16.54 15.93 -5.59
N ASN A 252 15.70 16.41 -4.69
CA ASN A 252 15.88 17.68 -4.02
C ASN A 252 17.10 17.60 -3.08
N PRO A 253 18.18 18.41 -3.33
CA PRO A 253 19.39 18.33 -2.52
C PRO A 253 19.16 18.60 -1.03
N GLU A 254 18.22 19.47 -0.69
CA GLU A 254 17.90 19.81 0.71
C GLU A 254 17.30 18.62 1.45
N ILE A 255 16.45 17.83 0.76
CA ILE A 255 15.86 16.61 1.31
C ILE A 255 16.94 15.53 1.48
N ILE A 256 17.75 15.30 0.44
CA ILE A 256 18.82 14.30 0.45
C ILE A 256 19.85 14.59 1.55
N ALA A 257 20.20 15.87 1.78
CA ALA A 257 21.14 16.27 2.82
C ALA A 257 20.67 15.93 4.25
N THR A 258 19.39 15.74 4.46
CA THR A 258 18.80 15.39 5.77
C THR A 258 18.46 13.92 5.92
N ALA A 259 18.58 13.13 4.85
CA ALA A 259 18.20 11.73 4.84
C ALA A 259 19.20 10.86 5.61
N THR A 260 18.68 9.88 6.38
CA THR A 260 19.51 8.85 7.02
C THR A 260 20.06 7.87 5.97
N GLU A 261 21.04 7.05 6.35
CA GLU A 261 21.57 6.01 5.44
C GLU A 261 20.48 5.04 4.98
N ARG A 262 19.55 4.63 5.88
CA ARG A 262 18.39 3.80 5.51
C ARG A 262 17.49 4.50 4.52
N GLN A 263 17.19 5.77 4.73
CA GLN A 263 16.37 6.57 3.81
C GLN A 263 17.06 6.74 2.45
N LEU A 264 18.37 6.97 2.42
CA LEU A 264 19.14 7.05 1.18
C LEU A 264 19.10 5.71 0.42
N ARG A 265 19.24 4.59 1.12
CA ARG A 265 19.08 3.25 0.52
C ARG A 265 17.68 3.08 -0.07
N LEU A 266 16.64 3.46 0.68
CA LEU A 266 15.25 3.40 0.20
C LEU A 266 15.03 4.29 -1.05
N LEU A 267 15.77 5.37 -1.17
CA LEU A 267 15.77 6.23 -2.36
C LEU A 267 16.67 5.72 -3.50
N GLY A 268 17.34 4.57 -3.32
CA GLY A 268 18.12 3.91 -4.38
C GLY A 268 19.64 3.97 -4.23
N LYS A 269 20.17 4.59 -3.16
CA LYS A 269 21.60 4.56 -2.86
C LYS A 269 21.97 3.20 -2.25
N HIS A 270 22.04 2.19 -3.11
CA HIS A 270 22.49 0.86 -2.72
C HIS A 270 24.02 0.79 -2.60
N PRO A 271 24.55 -0.16 -1.78
CA PRO A 271 25.97 -0.51 -1.84
C PRO A 271 26.36 -0.97 -3.26
N GLU A 272 27.61 -0.72 -3.62
CA GLU A 272 28.15 -1.23 -4.87
C GLU A 272 28.00 -2.75 -4.94
N SER A 273 27.61 -3.24 -6.11
CA SER A 273 27.48 -4.67 -6.36
C SER A 273 28.83 -5.22 -6.87
N ASN A 274 29.12 -6.50 -6.54
CA ASN A 274 30.30 -7.18 -7.09
C ASN A 274 30.23 -7.39 -8.61
N TYR A 275 29.12 -7.04 -9.22
CA TYR A 275 28.88 -7.19 -10.68
C TYR A 275 28.86 -5.85 -11.44
N GLY A 276 29.35 -4.77 -10.82
CA GLY A 276 29.44 -3.44 -11.45
C GLY A 276 28.31 -2.49 -11.10
#